data_75b7a657883ef9f145b2580c1740d5b9
#
_entry.id   75b7a657883ef9f145b2580c1740d5b9
#
_cell.length_a   1.000
_cell.length_b   1.000
_cell.length_c   1.000
_cell.angle_alpha   90.00
_cell.angle_beta   90.00
_cell.angle_gamma   90.00
#
_symmetry.space_group_name_H-M   'P 1'
#
loop_
_entity.id
_entity.type
_entity.pdbx_description
1 polymer ?
#
loop_
_entity_poly.entity_id
_entity_poly.type
_entity_poly.pdbx_seq_one_letter_code
_entity_poly.pdbx_strand_id
1 'polypeptide(L)'
;MVVVVGMVVLAVAMPSDWALGDRIGLVVIGLIVAGILHMLARSRVVADDRGLTVVNGLRTHEYEWAEVLGVSMGEGAPWPTLDLADGSTLPAMGIQASDGDRARRAVAELATLVHERGEAGGA
;
A
#
# COMPACT_ATOMS: atom_id res chain seq x y z
N MET A 1 9.12 -9.78 9.72
CA MET A 1 9.90 -10.82 10.44
C MET A 1 10.01 -10.57 11.93
N VAL A 2 10.32 -9.35 12.37
CA VAL A 2 10.41 -9.00 13.79
C VAL A 2 9.12 -9.34 14.55
N VAL A 3 7.96 -9.05 13.97
CA VAL A 3 6.66 -9.34 14.59
C VAL A 3 6.47 -10.84 14.76
N VAL A 4 6.79 -11.64 13.75
CA VAL A 4 6.64 -13.10 13.80
C VAL A 4 7.58 -13.69 14.86
N VAL A 5 8.84 -13.27 14.87
CA VAL A 5 9.82 -13.72 15.88
C VAL A 5 9.35 -13.35 17.27
N GLY A 6 8.88 -12.12 17.48
CA GLY A 6 8.35 -11.68 18.77
C GLY A 6 7.16 -12.51 19.24
N MET A 7 6.23 -12.83 18.34
CA MET A 7 5.06 -13.64 18.66
C MET A 7 5.42 -15.09 18.98
N VAL A 8 6.38 -15.66 18.28
CA VAL A 8 6.88 -17.03 18.56
C VAL A 8 7.57 -17.08 19.92
N VAL A 9 8.44 -16.12 20.19
CA VAL A 9 9.14 -16.01 21.50
C VAL A 9 8.11 -15.88 22.62
N LEU A 10 7.11 -15.04 22.46
CA LEU A 10 6.06 -14.85 23.44
C LEU A 10 5.27 -16.16 23.66
N ALA A 11 4.91 -16.85 22.59
CA ALA A 11 4.18 -18.13 22.68
C ALA A 11 4.99 -19.21 23.42
N VAL A 12 6.29 -19.28 23.17
CA VAL A 12 7.19 -20.24 23.85
C VAL A 12 7.40 -19.86 25.32
N ALA A 13 7.49 -18.58 25.62
CA ALA A 13 7.72 -18.08 26.97
C ALA A 13 6.45 -18.04 27.85
N MET A 14 5.27 -18.32 27.28
CA MET A 14 4.00 -18.33 28.01
C MET A 14 4.04 -19.38 29.15
N PRO A 15 3.39 -19.08 30.31
CA PRO A 15 3.25 -20.04 31.38
C PRO A 15 2.62 -21.35 30.92
N SER A 16 3.02 -22.46 31.53
CA SER A 16 2.54 -23.78 31.13
C SER A 16 1.05 -24.02 31.40
N ASP A 17 0.39 -23.17 32.17
CA ASP A 17 -1.04 -23.23 32.45
C ASP A 17 -1.90 -22.63 31.30
N TRP A 18 -1.28 -22.02 30.31
CA TRP A 18 -1.99 -21.53 29.13
C TRP A 18 -2.34 -22.71 28.20
N ALA A 19 -3.56 -22.71 27.69
CA ALA A 19 -4.02 -23.73 26.78
C ALA A 19 -3.22 -23.71 25.48
N LEU A 20 -3.00 -24.91 24.90
CA LEU A 20 -2.32 -25.03 23.60
C LEU A 20 -3.04 -24.22 22.50
N GLY A 21 -4.37 -24.18 22.54
CA GLY A 21 -5.16 -23.37 21.59
C GLY A 21 -4.84 -21.90 21.65
N ASP A 22 -4.60 -21.35 22.84
CA ASP A 22 -4.23 -19.94 23.01
C ASP A 22 -2.86 -19.64 22.37
N ARG A 23 -1.92 -20.56 22.52
CA ARG A 23 -0.58 -20.44 21.91
C ARG A 23 -0.66 -20.50 20.39
N ILE A 24 -1.43 -21.43 19.86
CA ILE A 24 -1.65 -21.58 18.41
C ILE A 24 -2.35 -20.33 17.89
N GLY A 25 -3.38 -19.83 18.58
CA GLY A 25 -4.09 -18.60 18.20
C GLY A 25 -3.17 -17.40 18.14
N LEU A 26 -2.24 -17.26 19.10
CA LEU A 26 -1.28 -16.16 19.14
C LEU A 26 -0.34 -16.20 17.93
N VAL A 27 0.17 -17.39 17.58
CA VAL A 27 1.06 -17.57 16.43
C VAL A 27 0.31 -17.29 15.13
N VAL A 28 -0.93 -17.76 15.00
CA VAL A 28 -1.77 -17.51 13.82
C VAL A 28 -2.01 -16.01 13.62
N ILE A 29 -2.36 -15.30 14.69
CA ILE A 29 -2.54 -13.84 14.64
C ILE A 29 -1.26 -13.16 14.20
N GLY A 30 -0.12 -13.55 14.73
CA GLY A 30 1.19 -13.03 14.35
C GLY A 30 1.50 -13.22 12.88
N LEU A 31 1.19 -14.40 12.34
CA LEU A 31 1.39 -14.70 10.93
C LEU A 31 0.47 -13.86 10.02
N ILE A 32 -0.78 -13.66 10.43
CA ILE A 32 -1.73 -12.81 9.68
C ILE A 32 -1.23 -11.36 9.65
N VAL A 33 -0.84 -10.82 10.81
CA VAL A 33 -0.31 -9.44 10.89
C VAL A 33 0.95 -9.29 10.04
N ALA A 34 1.87 -10.25 10.11
CA ALA A 34 3.09 -10.24 9.31
C ALA A 34 2.78 -10.30 7.82
N GLY A 35 1.80 -11.10 7.41
CA GLY A 35 1.35 -11.19 6.03
C GLY A 35 0.80 -9.86 5.51
N ILE A 36 -0.05 -9.19 6.30
CA ILE A 36 -0.60 -7.89 5.96
C ILE A 36 0.52 -6.85 5.83
N LEU A 37 1.45 -6.80 6.77
CA LEU A 37 2.58 -5.87 6.74
C LEU A 37 3.47 -6.13 5.52
N HIS A 38 3.69 -7.39 5.16
CA HIS A 38 4.46 -7.75 3.96
C HIS A 38 3.78 -7.27 2.69
N MET A 39 2.45 -7.45 2.58
CA MET A 39 1.68 -6.97 1.43
C MET A 39 1.76 -5.45 1.30
N LEU A 40 1.66 -4.72 2.41
CA LEU A 40 1.81 -3.26 2.41
C LEU A 40 3.22 -2.83 2.02
N ALA A 41 4.24 -3.55 2.49
CA ALA A 41 5.64 -3.27 2.16
C ALA A 41 5.96 -3.52 0.69
N ARG A 42 5.26 -4.43 0.02
CA ARG A 42 5.40 -4.68 -1.41
C ARG A 42 4.70 -3.64 -2.27
N SER A 43 3.76 -2.90 -1.70
CA SER A 43 2.99 -1.90 -2.43
C SER A 43 3.89 -0.75 -2.89
N ARG A 44 3.75 -0.33 -4.14
CA ARG A 44 4.55 0.75 -4.72
C ARG A 44 3.84 1.39 -5.89
N VAL A 45 4.29 2.57 -6.24
CA VAL A 45 3.83 3.31 -7.41
C VAL A 45 5.07 3.67 -8.23
N VAL A 46 5.10 3.21 -9.47
CA VAL A 46 6.24 3.45 -10.39
C VAL A 46 5.75 4.23 -11.59
N ALA A 47 6.36 5.38 -11.81
CA ALA A 47 6.07 6.24 -12.96
C ALA A 47 7.19 6.10 -14.00
N ASP A 48 6.83 5.85 -15.25
CA ASP A 48 7.77 5.80 -16.36
C ASP A 48 7.22 6.57 -17.57
N ASP A 49 7.92 6.52 -18.70
CA ASP A 49 7.52 7.25 -19.89
C ASP A 49 6.20 6.75 -20.49
N ARG A 50 5.86 5.49 -20.29
CA ARG A 50 4.65 4.87 -20.82
C ARG A 50 3.42 5.14 -19.98
N GLY A 51 3.60 5.19 -18.66
CA GLY A 51 2.48 5.32 -17.76
C GLY A 51 2.83 5.07 -16.31
N LEU A 52 1.85 4.57 -15.60
CA LEU A 52 1.91 4.38 -14.16
C LEU A 52 1.66 2.91 -13.82
N THR A 53 2.56 2.33 -13.04
CA THR A 53 2.40 0.99 -12.49
C THR A 53 2.11 1.11 -11.01
N VAL A 54 0.97 0.54 -10.58
CA VAL A 54 0.55 0.55 -9.17
C VAL A 54 0.54 -0.87 -8.66
N VAL A 55 1.40 -1.15 -7.67
CA VAL A 55 1.43 -2.45 -6.99
C VAL A 55 0.74 -2.31 -5.63
N ASN A 56 -0.40 -2.96 -5.49
CA ASN A 56 -1.18 -3.00 -4.25
C ASN A 56 -1.16 -4.43 -3.69
N GLY A 57 -0.19 -4.71 -2.82
CA GLY A 57 -0.03 -6.05 -2.27
C GLY A 57 0.32 -7.07 -3.37
N LEU A 58 -0.59 -8.01 -3.65
CA LEU A 58 -0.40 -9.05 -4.66
C LEU A 58 -0.89 -8.63 -6.06
N ARG A 59 -1.58 -7.50 -6.18
CA ARG A 59 -2.14 -7.04 -7.44
C ARG A 59 -1.29 -5.94 -8.05
N THR A 60 -1.03 -6.05 -9.33
CA THR A 60 -0.31 -5.05 -10.11
C THR A 60 -1.26 -4.48 -11.17
N HIS A 61 -1.33 -3.17 -11.23
CA HIS A 61 -2.14 -2.45 -12.21
C HIS A 61 -1.25 -1.55 -13.05
N GLU A 62 -1.41 -1.61 -14.37
CA GLU A 62 -0.66 -0.77 -15.29
C GLU A 62 -1.63 0.12 -16.06
N TYR A 63 -1.33 1.43 -16.11
CA TYR A 63 -2.14 2.41 -16.81
C TYR A 63 -1.26 3.31 -17.66
N GLU A 64 -1.75 3.66 -18.85
CA GLU A 64 -1.16 4.74 -19.63
C GLU A 64 -1.51 6.07 -18.96
N TRP A 65 -0.68 7.09 -19.16
CA TRP A 65 -0.91 8.39 -18.54
C TRP A 65 -2.29 9.01 -18.86
N ALA A 66 -2.78 8.79 -20.09
CA ALA A 66 -4.11 9.26 -20.48
C ALA A 66 -5.26 8.60 -19.72
N GLU A 67 -5.04 7.43 -19.13
CA GLU A 67 -6.05 6.71 -18.35
C GLU A 67 -6.19 7.22 -16.92
N VAL A 68 -5.23 8.01 -16.42
CA VAL A 68 -5.22 8.54 -15.06
C VAL A 68 -5.61 10.02 -15.10
N LEU A 69 -6.74 10.36 -14.53
CA LEU A 69 -7.27 11.73 -14.55
C LEU A 69 -6.75 12.58 -13.39
N GLY A 70 -6.51 11.99 -12.25
CA GLY A 70 -6.06 12.74 -11.10
C GLY A 70 -5.65 11.87 -9.94
N VAL A 71 -5.06 12.52 -8.94
CA VAL A 71 -4.63 11.89 -7.68
C VAL A 71 -5.19 12.74 -6.55
N SER A 72 -5.86 12.12 -5.60
CA SER A 72 -6.39 12.80 -4.44
C SER A 72 -6.07 12.04 -3.16
N MET A 73 -5.86 12.77 -2.08
CA MET A 73 -5.65 12.18 -0.77
C MET A 73 -6.51 12.94 0.24
N GLY A 74 -7.62 12.31 0.63
CA GLY A 74 -8.52 12.90 1.61
C GLY A 74 -7.89 13.02 2.98
N GLU A 75 -8.38 13.97 3.77
CA GLU A 75 -7.96 14.14 5.15
C GLU A 75 -8.28 12.86 5.93
N GLY A 76 -7.27 12.33 6.64
CA GLY A 76 -7.40 11.08 7.37
C GLY A 76 -7.30 9.82 6.53
N ALA A 77 -7.16 9.93 5.21
CA ALA A 77 -6.99 8.76 4.35
C ALA A 77 -5.61 8.12 4.56
N PRO A 78 -5.51 6.77 4.61
CA PRO A 78 -4.23 6.11 4.81
C PRO A 78 -3.33 6.13 3.57
N TRP A 79 -3.89 6.31 2.38
CA TRP A 79 -3.18 6.42 1.10
C TRP A 79 -4.01 7.24 0.10
N PRO A 80 -3.35 7.76 -0.96
CA PRO A 80 -4.06 8.49 -2.00
C PRO A 80 -4.88 7.56 -2.90
N THR A 81 -5.81 8.15 -3.63
CA THR A 81 -6.67 7.46 -4.60
C THR A 81 -6.45 8.06 -5.98
N LEU A 82 -6.33 7.20 -6.98
CA LEU A 82 -6.24 7.60 -8.38
C LEU A 82 -7.65 7.64 -8.98
N ASP A 83 -7.94 8.71 -9.71
CA ASP A 83 -9.18 8.81 -10.50
C ASP A 83 -8.87 8.38 -11.93
N LEU A 84 -9.60 7.40 -12.44
CA LEU A 84 -9.36 6.81 -13.75
C LEU A 84 -10.36 7.31 -14.78
N ALA A 85 -9.95 7.27 -16.05
CA ALA A 85 -10.76 7.77 -17.17
C ALA A 85 -12.07 7.02 -17.36
N ASP A 86 -12.16 5.77 -16.92
CA ASP A 86 -13.38 4.95 -16.99
C ASP A 86 -14.40 5.27 -15.89
N GLY A 87 -14.10 6.24 -15.02
CA GLY A 87 -14.94 6.59 -13.88
C GLY A 87 -14.68 5.82 -12.60
N SER A 88 -13.79 4.84 -12.64
CA SER A 88 -13.41 4.07 -11.45
C SER A 88 -12.29 4.77 -10.67
N THR A 89 -12.02 4.26 -9.48
CA THR A 89 -10.92 4.74 -8.63
C THR A 89 -10.03 3.56 -8.24
N LEU A 90 -8.75 3.85 -7.96
CA LEU A 90 -7.78 2.85 -7.53
C LEU A 90 -6.96 3.40 -6.36
N PRO A 91 -6.87 2.69 -5.23
CA PRO A 91 -5.99 3.11 -4.15
C PRO A 91 -4.52 2.94 -4.54
N ALA A 92 -3.66 3.88 -4.15
CA ALA A 92 -2.22 3.81 -4.35
C ALA A 92 -1.55 3.50 -3.01
N MET A 93 -1.58 2.24 -2.61
CA MET A 93 -1.15 1.79 -1.28
C MET A 93 0.35 1.93 -1.04
N GLY A 94 1.15 2.11 -2.10
CA GLY A 94 2.59 2.34 -2.00
C GLY A 94 2.94 3.70 -1.42
N ILE A 95 2.01 4.66 -1.40
CA ILE A 95 2.18 5.96 -0.77
C ILE A 95 1.33 5.96 0.50
N GLN A 96 1.96 5.93 1.66
CA GLN A 96 1.25 5.81 2.94
C GLN A 96 1.30 7.10 3.74
N ALA A 97 0.14 7.51 4.26
CA ALA A 97 0.01 8.73 5.07
C ALA A 97 0.94 8.74 6.28
N SER A 98 1.27 7.56 6.82
CA SER A 98 2.19 7.42 7.95
C SER A 98 3.60 7.94 7.65
N ASP A 99 3.97 8.08 6.38
CA ASP A 99 5.25 8.66 5.98
C ASP A 99 5.27 10.20 6.04
N GLY A 100 4.16 10.84 6.42
CA GLY A 100 4.09 12.29 6.67
C GLY A 100 4.45 13.15 5.46
N ASP A 101 5.46 14.02 5.60
CA ASP A 101 5.86 14.92 4.53
C ASP A 101 6.35 14.21 3.26
N ARG A 102 6.94 13.03 3.41
CA ARG A 102 7.38 12.21 2.27
C ARG A 102 6.15 11.79 1.45
N ALA A 103 5.08 11.38 2.12
CA ALA A 103 3.84 11.00 1.45
C ALA A 103 3.21 12.20 0.72
N ARG A 104 3.16 13.37 1.37
CA ARG A 104 2.63 14.59 0.73
C ARG A 104 3.43 14.99 -0.50
N ARG A 105 4.76 14.91 -0.44
CA ARG A 105 5.62 15.20 -1.59
C ARG A 105 5.41 14.20 -2.71
N ALA A 106 5.28 12.91 -2.36
CA ALA A 106 5.03 11.87 -3.35
C ALA A 106 3.69 12.09 -4.07
N VAL A 107 2.64 12.45 -3.34
CA VAL A 107 1.33 12.77 -3.93
C VAL A 107 1.43 13.99 -4.85
N ALA A 108 2.12 15.04 -4.42
CA ALA A 108 2.31 16.26 -5.22
C ALA A 108 3.10 15.97 -6.51
N GLU A 109 4.17 15.20 -6.43
CA GLU A 109 4.95 14.79 -7.60
C GLU A 109 4.10 13.94 -8.57
N LEU A 110 3.34 13.00 -8.03
CA LEU A 110 2.48 12.15 -8.84
C LEU A 110 1.39 12.97 -9.52
N ALA A 111 0.76 13.89 -8.81
CA ALA A 111 -0.26 14.78 -9.37
C ALA A 111 0.31 15.64 -10.50
N THR A 112 1.53 16.14 -10.35
CA THR A 112 2.22 16.90 -11.39
C THR A 112 2.48 16.05 -12.63
N LEU A 113 2.98 14.82 -12.45
CA LEU A 113 3.23 13.90 -13.55
C LEU A 113 1.94 13.52 -14.27
N VAL A 114 0.87 13.25 -13.54
CA VAL A 114 -0.44 12.92 -14.10
C VAL A 114 -0.94 14.09 -14.97
N HIS A 115 -0.83 15.31 -14.46
CA HIS A 115 -1.26 16.51 -15.19
C HIS A 115 -0.43 16.72 -16.47
N GLU A 116 0.90 16.69 -16.36
CA GLU A 116 1.79 16.95 -17.50
C GLU A 116 1.73 15.84 -18.54
N ARG A 117 1.84 14.59 -18.10
CA ARG A 117 1.90 13.44 -19.01
C ARG A 117 0.53 13.02 -19.52
N GLY A 118 -0.50 13.19 -18.71
CA GLY A 118 -1.88 12.92 -19.11
C GLY A 118 -2.32 13.86 -20.24
N GLU A 119 -1.98 15.15 -20.16
CA GLU A 119 -2.27 16.13 -21.21
C GLU A 119 -1.50 15.82 -22.48
N ALA A 120 -0.21 15.50 -22.37
CA ALA A 120 0.61 15.13 -23.51
C ALA A 120 0.12 13.85 -24.19
N GLY A 121 -0.30 12.85 -23.40
CA GLY A 121 -0.87 11.61 -23.91
C GLY A 121 -2.26 11.77 -24.52
N GLY A 122 -3.00 12.78 -24.09
CA GLY A 122 -4.34 13.08 -24.60
C GLY A 122 -4.38 13.97 -25.84
N ALA A 123 -3.23 14.49 -26.22
CA ALA A 123 -3.12 15.37 -27.40
C ALA A 123 -3.05 14.58 -28.76
#